data_0ceab4b0ab79f6963d7c4be52e701933
#
_entry.id   0ceab4b0ab79f6963d7c4be52e701933
#
_cell.length_a   1.000
_cell.length_b   1.000
_cell.length_c   1.000
_cell.angle_alpha   90.00
_cell.angle_beta   90.00
_cell.angle_gamma   90.00
#
_symmetry.space_group_name_H-M   'P 1'
#
loop_
_entity.id
_entity.type
_entity.pdbx_description
1 polymer ?
#
loop_
_entity_poly.entity_id
_entity_poly.type
_entity_poly.pdbx_seq_one_letter_code
_entity_poly.pdbx_strand_id
1 'polypeptide(L)'
;AESDVIFEDSTRKEEAWKFLDWWTSTDVQTQFANTLQSTLGNEYLWNSSNLEAMANTPWIRKHKAILEQVKWTREPPRVPGGYMIERELSNVVTQTVMEGENVRSAMDEAIKRINREITRKMEEFGYLSDGEVIKKFQVPDIDTVRKWVE
;
A
#
# COMPACT_ATOMS: atom_id res chain seq x y z
N ALA A 1 0.90 0.41 -0.80
CA ALA A 1 2.31 0.80 -0.67
C ALA A 1 2.60 1.21 0.77
N GLU A 2 3.77 0.87 1.27
CA GLU A 2 4.30 1.35 2.54
C GLU A 2 5.09 2.63 2.28
N SER A 3 5.11 3.53 3.23
CA SER A 3 5.84 4.80 3.14
C SER A 3 6.59 5.04 4.44
N ASP A 4 7.82 5.47 4.32
CA ASP A 4 8.60 5.94 5.45
C ASP A 4 8.45 7.45 5.58
N VAL A 5 8.35 7.97 6.81
CA VAL A 5 8.17 9.39 7.07
C VAL A 5 9.16 9.89 8.13
N ILE A 6 9.58 11.13 8.00
CA ILE A 6 10.34 11.83 9.03
C ILE A 6 9.40 12.84 9.68
N PHE A 7 9.18 12.71 10.99
CA PHE A 7 8.29 13.61 11.70
C PHE A 7 8.87 15.04 11.74
N GLU A 8 7.99 16.03 11.65
CA GLU A 8 8.38 17.45 11.67
C GLU A 8 9.17 17.83 12.94
N ASP A 9 8.77 17.28 14.08
CA ASP A 9 9.42 17.54 15.38
C ASP A 9 10.73 16.76 15.60
N SER A 10 11.18 15.95 14.62
CA SER A 10 12.44 15.24 14.74
C SER A 10 13.61 16.22 14.79
N THR A 11 14.44 16.06 15.82
CA THR A 11 15.69 16.83 15.97
C THR A 11 16.86 16.28 15.17
N ARG A 12 16.66 15.13 14.50
CA ARG A 12 17.70 14.40 13.73
C ARG A 12 17.24 14.11 12.31
N LYS A 13 16.69 15.10 11.63
CA LYS A 13 16.13 14.92 10.28
C LYS A 13 17.17 14.49 9.24
N GLU A 14 18.38 15.06 9.33
CA GLU A 14 19.46 14.72 8.40
C GLU A 14 19.94 13.27 8.55
N GLU A 15 20.09 12.79 9.78
CA GLU A 15 20.47 11.41 10.05
C GLU A 15 19.36 10.44 9.66
N ALA A 16 18.10 10.81 9.93
CA ALA A 16 16.94 10.03 9.51
C ALA A 16 16.87 9.94 7.97
N TRP A 17 17.12 11.06 7.27
CA TRP A 17 17.17 11.06 5.81
C TRP A 17 18.28 10.16 5.27
N LYS A 18 19.49 10.22 5.83
CA LYS A 18 20.60 9.32 5.43
C LYS A 18 20.26 7.85 5.62
N PHE A 19 19.52 7.52 6.70
CA PHE A 19 19.05 6.16 6.90
C PHE A 19 18.02 5.75 5.85
N LEU A 20 17.04 6.61 5.54
CA LEU A 20 16.02 6.32 4.53
C LEU A 20 16.62 6.18 3.13
N ASP A 21 17.55 7.07 2.76
CA ASP A 21 18.26 7.01 1.49
C ASP A 21 19.06 5.71 1.35
N TRP A 22 19.78 5.32 2.40
CA TRP A 22 20.47 4.04 2.46
C TRP A 22 19.49 2.87 2.39
N TRP A 23 18.41 2.87 3.19
CA TRP A 23 17.42 1.79 3.25
C TRP A 23 16.71 1.57 1.91
N THR A 24 16.35 2.64 1.23
CA THR A 24 15.63 2.57 -0.06
C THR A 24 16.53 2.34 -1.26
N SER A 25 17.84 2.32 -1.07
CA SER A 25 18.81 2.08 -2.16
C SER A 25 18.64 0.70 -2.80
N THR A 26 18.95 0.60 -4.09
CA THR A 26 18.85 -0.65 -4.86
C THR A 26 19.66 -1.77 -4.24
N ASP A 27 20.88 -1.49 -3.82
CA ASP A 27 21.80 -2.50 -3.27
C ASP A 27 21.26 -3.07 -1.95
N VAL A 28 20.82 -2.20 -1.02
CA VAL A 28 20.33 -2.61 0.29
C VAL A 28 19.02 -3.39 0.14
N GLN A 29 18.07 -2.90 -0.65
CA GLN A 29 16.81 -3.59 -0.90
C GLN A 29 17.01 -4.95 -1.58
N THR A 30 17.92 -5.04 -2.54
CA THR A 30 18.30 -6.31 -3.18
C THR A 30 18.91 -7.29 -2.18
N GLN A 31 19.86 -6.83 -1.38
CA GLN A 31 20.52 -7.66 -0.37
C GLN A 31 19.54 -8.14 0.70
N PHE A 32 18.67 -7.25 1.17
CA PHE A 32 17.64 -7.59 2.15
C PHE A 32 16.69 -8.67 1.63
N ALA A 33 16.15 -8.50 0.42
CA ALA A 33 15.25 -9.46 -0.20
C ALA A 33 15.89 -10.84 -0.39
N ASN A 34 17.14 -10.86 -0.87
CA ASN A 34 17.90 -12.10 -1.08
C ASN A 34 18.23 -12.80 0.26
N THR A 35 18.60 -12.04 1.29
CA THR A 35 18.92 -12.58 2.62
C THR A 35 17.68 -13.15 3.29
N LEU A 36 16.55 -12.45 3.24
CA LEU A 36 15.27 -12.94 3.75
C LEU A 36 14.91 -14.29 3.13
N GLN A 37 14.91 -14.37 1.80
CA GLN A 37 14.56 -15.59 1.09
C GLN A 37 15.53 -16.74 1.37
N SER A 38 16.83 -16.46 1.39
CA SER A 38 17.85 -17.50 1.63
C SER A 38 17.86 -18.03 3.07
N THR A 39 17.50 -17.19 4.03
CA THR A 39 17.53 -17.53 5.46
C THR A 39 16.21 -18.14 5.94
N LEU A 40 15.08 -17.57 5.52
CA LEU A 40 13.76 -17.93 6.03
C LEU A 40 12.92 -18.73 5.01
N GLY A 41 13.35 -18.81 3.74
CA GLY A 41 12.66 -19.59 2.71
C GLY A 41 11.72 -18.77 1.83
N ASN A 42 11.07 -19.49 0.91
CA ASN A 42 10.21 -18.86 -0.10
C ASN A 42 8.92 -18.22 0.45
N GLU A 43 8.57 -18.49 1.68
CA GLU A 43 7.42 -17.87 2.33
C GLU A 43 7.66 -16.39 2.67
N TYR A 44 8.94 -15.97 2.67
CA TYR A 44 9.39 -14.61 3.00
C TYR A 44 9.87 -13.84 1.78
N LEU A 45 9.15 -13.95 0.67
CA LEU A 45 9.45 -13.19 -0.53
C LEU A 45 9.15 -11.71 -0.30
N TRP A 46 10.16 -10.87 -0.53
CA TRP A 46 10.06 -9.42 -0.37
C TRP A 46 9.78 -8.74 -1.71
N ASN A 47 8.69 -7.97 -1.77
CA ASN A 47 8.34 -7.17 -2.92
C ASN A 47 8.74 -5.71 -2.69
N SER A 48 9.97 -5.38 -3.05
CA SER A 48 10.47 -4.01 -2.93
C SER A 48 9.70 -3.05 -3.84
N SER A 49 9.45 -1.83 -3.35
CA SER A 49 8.96 -0.72 -4.18
C SER A 49 10.04 -0.18 -5.12
N ASN A 50 11.32 -0.47 -4.84
CA ASN A 50 12.42 -0.20 -5.74
C ASN A 50 12.42 -1.23 -6.86
N LEU A 51 12.01 -0.83 -8.08
CA LEU A 51 11.82 -1.73 -9.21
C LEU A 51 13.12 -2.39 -9.68
N GLU A 52 14.25 -1.70 -9.56
CA GLU A 52 15.56 -2.25 -9.90
C GLU A 52 15.96 -3.33 -8.90
N ALA A 53 15.79 -3.07 -7.60
CA ALA A 53 16.02 -4.07 -6.57
C ALA A 53 15.10 -5.29 -6.76
N MET A 54 13.82 -5.05 -7.05
CA MET A 54 12.85 -6.10 -7.35
C MET A 54 13.29 -6.96 -8.54
N ALA A 55 13.78 -6.34 -9.63
CA ALA A 55 14.29 -7.03 -10.82
C ALA A 55 15.52 -7.89 -10.53
N ASN A 56 16.30 -7.56 -9.50
CA ASN A 56 17.50 -8.28 -9.08
C ASN A 56 17.21 -9.50 -8.20
N THR A 57 15.96 -9.69 -7.74
CA THR A 57 15.59 -10.86 -6.93
C THR A 57 15.45 -12.12 -7.77
N PRO A 58 15.90 -13.30 -7.29
CA PRO A 58 15.93 -14.53 -8.08
C PRO A 58 14.55 -15.00 -8.54
N TRP A 59 13.52 -14.81 -7.71
CA TRP A 59 12.18 -15.27 -8.04
C TRP A 59 11.51 -14.40 -9.13
N ILE A 60 11.72 -13.09 -9.12
CA ILE A 60 11.24 -12.17 -10.16
C ILE A 60 11.94 -12.44 -11.50
N ARG A 61 13.25 -12.73 -11.49
CA ARG A 61 13.96 -13.09 -12.72
C ARG A 61 13.36 -14.31 -13.42
N LYS A 62 12.78 -15.25 -12.67
CA LYS A 62 12.05 -16.40 -13.21
C LYS A 62 10.66 -16.01 -13.74
N HIS A 63 10.08 -14.94 -13.26
CA HIS A 63 8.72 -14.51 -13.55
C HIS A 63 8.66 -13.09 -14.15
N LYS A 64 9.34 -12.88 -15.27
CA LYS A 64 9.43 -11.56 -15.94
C LYS A 64 8.08 -10.89 -16.19
N ALA A 65 7.01 -11.66 -16.37
CA ALA A 65 5.66 -11.14 -16.51
C ALA A 65 5.23 -10.24 -15.31
N ILE A 66 5.75 -10.50 -14.12
CA ILE A 66 5.46 -9.69 -12.93
C ILE A 66 6.00 -8.27 -13.09
N LEU A 67 7.25 -8.12 -13.58
CA LEU A 67 7.84 -6.80 -13.83
C LEU A 67 7.06 -6.01 -14.89
N GLU A 68 6.55 -6.69 -15.91
CA GLU A 68 5.70 -6.04 -16.90
C GLU A 68 4.36 -5.61 -16.29
N GLN A 69 3.77 -6.40 -15.42
CA GLN A 69 2.52 -6.07 -14.73
C GLN A 69 2.68 -4.88 -13.77
N VAL A 70 3.83 -4.75 -13.10
CA VAL A 70 4.09 -3.64 -12.17
C VAL A 70 3.97 -2.28 -12.86
N LYS A 71 4.31 -2.16 -14.14
CA LYS A 71 4.15 -0.92 -14.93
C LYS A 71 2.69 -0.46 -15.00
N TRP A 72 1.75 -1.37 -14.87
CA TRP A 72 0.30 -1.13 -14.93
C TRP A 72 -0.38 -1.08 -13.57
N THR A 73 0.37 -1.32 -12.50
CA THR A 73 -0.16 -1.28 -11.13
C THR A 73 -0.73 0.09 -10.83
N ARG A 74 -1.92 0.10 -10.25
CA ARG A 74 -2.59 1.30 -9.75
C ARG A 74 -2.95 1.08 -8.30
N GLU A 75 -2.68 2.07 -7.50
CA GLU A 75 -3.07 2.05 -6.10
C GLU A 75 -4.50 2.55 -5.93
N PRO A 76 -5.31 1.91 -5.04
CA PRO A 76 -6.62 2.46 -4.70
C PRO A 76 -6.49 3.89 -4.16
N PRO A 77 -7.47 4.77 -4.43
CA PRO A 77 -7.45 6.13 -3.91
C PRO A 77 -7.31 6.15 -2.39
N ARG A 78 -6.43 6.99 -1.87
CA ARG A 78 -6.27 7.22 -0.44
C ARG A 78 -7.39 8.13 0.05
N VAL A 79 -8.43 7.53 0.61
CA VAL A 79 -9.59 8.23 1.18
C VAL A 79 -9.68 7.95 2.68
N PRO A 80 -10.33 8.83 3.48
CA PRO A 80 -10.63 8.54 4.87
C PRO A 80 -11.35 7.20 5.01
N GLY A 81 -10.89 6.33 5.90
CA GLY A 81 -11.43 4.97 6.04
C GLY A 81 -10.95 3.96 5.00
N GLY A 82 -10.14 4.37 4.02
CA GLY A 82 -9.64 3.50 2.94
C GLY A 82 -8.81 2.30 3.39
N TYR A 83 -8.26 2.32 4.61
CA TYR A 83 -7.57 1.17 5.20
C TYR A 83 -8.46 -0.09 5.29
N MET A 84 -9.77 0.08 5.30
CA MET A 84 -10.71 -1.04 5.26
C MET A 84 -10.67 -1.81 3.94
N ILE A 85 -10.27 -1.17 2.84
CA ILE A 85 -10.22 -1.81 1.52
C ILE A 85 -9.26 -3.00 1.56
N GLU A 86 -8.03 -2.78 2.01
CA GLU A 86 -7.02 -3.84 2.08
C GLU A 86 -7.44 -4.97 3.03
N ARG A 87 -7.95 -4.60 4.22
CA ARG A 87 -8.43 -5.58 5.21
C ARG A 87 -9.57 -6.43 4.67
N GLU A 88 -10.57 -5.81 4.07
CA GLU A 88 -11.74 -6.54 3.58
C GLU A 88 -11.42 -7.38 2.34
N LEU A 89 -10.53 -6.93 1.47
CA LEU A 89 -10.05 -7.75 0.35
C LEU A 89 -9.28 -8.99 0.86
N SER A 90 -8.45 -8.85 1.88
CA SER A 90 -7.79 -9.98 2.52
C SER A 90 -8.80 -10.98 3.13
N ASN A 91 -9.85 -10.47 3.78
CA ASN A 91 -10.93 -11.30 4.30
C ASN A 91 -11.66 -12.04 3.17
N VAL A 92 -11.96 -11.37 2.05
CA VAL A 92 -12.60 -12.00 0.88
C VAL A 92 -11.73 -13.15 0.34
N VAL A 93 -10.41 -12.95 0.22
CA VAL A 93 -9.50 -14.03 -0.20
C VAL A 93 -9.58 -15.21 0.76
N THR A 94 -9.54 -14.97 2.08
CA THR A 94 -9.66 -16.04 3.07
C THR A 94 -11.00 -16.78 2.94
N GLN A 95 -12.12 -16.06 2.92
CA GLN A 95 -13.46 -16.63 2.80
C GLN A 95 -13.64 -17.46 1.52
N THR A 96 -13.12 -16.97 0.41
CA THR A 96 -13.30 -17.65 -0.89
C THR A 96 -12.32 -18.80 -1.10
N VAL A 97 -11.05 -18.65 -0.71
CA VAL A 97 -10.00 -19.64 -0.96
C VAL A 97 -9.96 -20.70 0.13
N MET A 98 -10.13 -20.31 1.39
CA MET A 98 -10.00 -21.22 2.53
C MET A 98 -11.34 -21.80 2.98
N GLU A 99 -12.42 -21.04 2.91
CA GLU A 99 -13.74 -21.42 3.41
C GLU A 99 -14.72 -21.82 2.29
N GLY A 100 -14.35 -21.57 1.03
CA GLY A 100 -15.14 -21.97 -0.13
C GLY A 100 -16.40 -21.13 -0.38
N GLU A 101 -16.47 -19.92 0.19
CA GLU A 101 -17.59 -19.01 -0.06
C GLU A 101 -17.63 -18.51 -1.49
N ASN A 102 -18.82 -18.11 -1.93
CA ASN A 102 -19.00 -17.52 -3.24
C ASN A 102 -18.34 -16.13 -3.31
N VAL A 103 -17.42 -15.95 -4.27
CA VAL A 103 -16.63 -14.70 -4.43
C VAL A 103 -17.52 -13.46 -4.52
N ARG A 104 -18.63 -13.53 -5.30
CA ARG A 104 -19.53 -12.39 -5.46
C ARG A 104 -20.19 -12.02 -4.13
N SER A 105 -20.69 -13.01 -3.39
CA SER A 105 -21.32 -12.78 -2.09
C SER A 105 -20.34 -12.17 -1.09
N ALA A 106 -19.14 -12.72 -0.98
CA ALA A 106 -18.10 -12.21 -0.10
C ALA A 106 -17.70 -10.77 -0.46
N MET A 107 -17.57 -10.46 -1.77
CA MET A 107 -17.28 -9.11 -2.25
C MET A 107 -18.43 -8.12 -1.95
N ASP A 108 -19.68 -8.49 -2.16
CA ASP A 108 -20.82 -7.62 -1.89
C ASP A 108 -20.90 -7.25 -0.41
N GLU A 109 -20.62 -8.20 0.49
CA GLU A 109 -20.57 -7.91 1.93
C GLU A 109 -19.33 -7.06 2.31
N ALA A 110 -18.18 -7.30 1.70
CA ALA A 110 -16.99 -6.49 1.90
C ALA A 110 -17.21 -5.03 1.48
N ILE A 111 -17.84 -4.80 0.32
CA ILE A 111 -18.17 -3.46 -0.18
C ILE A 111 -19.06 -2.70 0.82
N LYS A 112 -20.07 -3.36 1.39
CA LYS A 112 -20.92 -2.74 2.40
C LYS A 112 -20.15 -2.29 3.63
N ARG A 113 -19.22 -3.13 4.13
CA ARG A 113 -18.36 -2.79 5.28
C ARG A 113 -17.39 -1.66 4.97
N ILE A 114 -16.74 -1.71 3.79
CA ILE A 114 -15.83 -0.66 3.31
C ILE A 114 -16.57 0.68 3.21
N ASN A 115 -17.71 0.73 2.52
CA ASN A 115 -18.46 1.95 2.32
C ASN A 115 -18.96 2.55 3.65
N ARG A 116 -19.41 1.72 4.59
CA ARG A 116 -19.81 2.16 5.92
C ARG A 116 -18.66 2.87 6.65
N GLU A 117 -17.47 2.30 6.61
CA GLU A 117 -16.32 2.90 7.29
C GLU A 117 -15.83 4.17 6.59
N ILE A 118 -15.82 4.20 5.27
CA ILE A 118 -15.49 5.41 4.50
C ILE A 118 -16.49 6.52 4.85
N THR A 119 -17.79 6.24 4.83
CA THR A 119 -18.82 7.23 5.20
C THR A 119 -18.60 7.74 6.61
N ARG A 120 -18.43 6.83 7.59
CA ARG A 120 -18.16 7.19 8.98
C ARG A 120 -16.94 8.11 9.14
N LYS A 121 -15.85 7.79 8.43
CA LYS A 121 -14.62 8.61 8.49
C LYS A 121 -14.77 9.94 7.74
N MET A 122 -15.50 9.97 6.66
CA MET A 122 -15.80 11.21 5.95
C MET A 122 -16.66 12.16 6.81
N GLU A 123 -17.60 11.62 7.59
CA GLU A 123 -18.38 12.39 8.58
C GLU A 123 -17.49 12.87 9.73
N GLU A 124 -16.68 11.98 10.32
CA GLU A 124 -15.75 12.29 11.41
C GLU A 124 -14.79 13.44 11.05
N PHE A 125 -14.34 13.50 9.79
CA PHE A 125 -13.45 14.56 9.31
C PHE A 125 -14.17 15.76 8.69
N GLY A 126 -15.51 15.82 8.76
CA GLY A 126 -16.30 16.96 8.32
C GLY A 126 -16.40 17.13 6.81
N TYR A 127 -16.27 16.04 6.06
CA TYR A 127 -16.52 16.03 4.61
C TYR A 127 -17.99 15.70 4.26
N LEU A 128 -18.66 14.95 5.14
CA LEU A 128 -20.07 14.60 5.03
C LEU A 128 -20.82 15.03 6.30
N SER A 129 -22.13 15.33 6.18
CA SER A 129 -23.07 15.43 7.29
C SER A 129 -24.42 14.91 6.82
N ASP A 130 -25.02 13.99 7.57
CA ASP A 130 -26.32 13.39 7.28
C ASP A 130 -26.42 12.81 5.84
N GLY A 131 -25.29 12.30 5.31
CA GLY A 131 -25.20 11.75 3.97
C GLY A 131 -24.99 12.79 2.85
N GLU A 132 -24.97 14.08 3.17
CA GLU A 132 -24.70 15.15 2.22
C GLU A 132 -23.22 15.56 2.23
N VAL A 133 -22.69 15.87 1.04
CA VAL A 133 -21.29 16.33 0.89
C VAL A 133 -21.21 17.81 1.30
N ILE A 134 -20.56 18.10 2.44
CA ILE A 134 -20.30 19.46 2.90
C ILE A 134 -19.05 20.02 2.25
N LYS A 135 -18.02 19.19 2.14
CA LYS A 135 -16.73 19.56 1.59
C LYS A 135 -16.22 18.45 0.67
N LYS A 136 -15.83 18.81 -0.54
CA LYS A 136 -15.24 17.85 -1.46
C LYS A 136 -13.89 17.36 -0.93
N PHE A 137 -13.75 16.04 -0.76
CA PHE A 137 -12.45 15.43 -0.47
C PHE A 137 -11.60 15.42 -1.73
N GLN A 138 -10.39 15.95 -1.64
CA GLN A 138 -9.42 15.89 -2.72
C GLN A 138 -8.47 14.72 -2.46
N VAL A 139 -8.53 13.70 -3.32
CA VAL A 139 -7.62 12.55 -3.24
C VAL A 139 -6.21 13.05 -3.53
N PRO A 140 -5.23 12.87 -2.63
CA PRO A 140 -3.84 13.21 -2.91
C PRO A 140 -3.31 12.37 -4.07
N ASP A 141 -2.68 13.04 -5.02
CA ASP A 141 -1.87 12.44 -6.06
C ASP A 141 -0.43 12.94 -5.96
N ILE A 142 0.47 12.35 -6.74
CA ILE A 142 1.89 12.69 -6.67
C ILE A 142 2.15 14.17 -7.03
N ASP A 143 1.38 14.72 -7.95
CA ASP A 143 1.54 16.12 -8.36
C ASP A 143 1.01 17.08 -7.31
N THR A 144 -0.05 16.69 -6.59
CA THR A 144 -0.56 17.42 -5.43
C THR A 144 0.45 17.42 -4.30
N VAL A 145 1.05 16.25 -3.99
CA VAL A 145 2.05 16.11 -2.91
C VAL A 145 3.30 16.93 -3.22
N ARG A 146 3.78 16.92 -4.47
CA ARG A 146 4.93 17.74 -4.88
C ARG A 146 4.73 19.23 -4.61
N LYS A 147 3.53 19.76 -4.84
CA LYS A 147 3.21 21.17 -4.57
C LYS A 147 3.20 21.54 -3.08
N TRP A 148 3.16 20.57 -2.19
CA TRP A 148 3.23 20.83 -0.74
C TRP A 148 4.65 21.04 -0.22
N VAL A 149 5.67 20.63 -1.01
CA VAL A 149 7.09 20.73 -0.64
C VAL A 149 7.84 21.78 -1.46
N GLU A 150 7.20 22.43 -2.43
CA GLU A 150 7.67 23.63 -3.14
C GLU A 150 7.30 24.91 -2.38
#